data_150c7b643f4f804a858f7838a13dbca0
#
_entry.id   150c7b643f4f804a858f7838a13dbca0
#
_cell.length_a   1.000
_cell.length_b   1.000
_cell.length_c   1.000
_cell.angle_alpha   90.00
_cell.angle_beta   90.00
_cell.angle_gamma   90.00
#
_symmetry.space_group_name_H-M   'P 1'
#
loop_
_entity.id
_entity.type
_entity.pdbx_description
1 polymer ?
#
loop_
_entity_poly.entity_id
_entity_poly.type
_entity_poly.pdbx_seq_one_letter_code
_entity_poly.pdbx_strand_id
1 'polypeptide(L)'
;PIIGLPEHLKNPRLSKLIEYYNEWHTPENMVLILVGNVNAKQISGRINATFGRLPAKATPERKTYPDLEIKGRKQYNAKIGYYPNVCLVYKGVPSGHPDEKPLEIAMSLLSNSSSTGTLDKLTIDGELTNGYAYADTRREQGRNIVRCTPLYDENQRRFESNKSAEKKALKAIEKIANGQFEEWQINAIKNNMCRDFDLMMESNTSKALTLMQAFISEEDLGQVLNYKDEVMAITTEDIKRVAKQYLTNDYLAIYIEKGKLDKNAKIKKPGYKPIEPPVGKQSLYATQFKNMPIGQVEEKFLDFSEIQSKQLNDRSKMYYSQNPENNVFSLTLRYGVGVRDFPKLGIAADLMNNAGIMGTYEPQQLKEELSRLNA
;
A
#
# COMPACT_ATOMS: atom_id res chain seq x y z
N PRO A 1 8.04 5.66 18.81
CA PRO A 1 6.97 5.08 17.99
C PRO A 1 6.18 6.18 17.29
N ILE A 2 5.83 5.98 16.02
CA ILE A 2 5.14 7.00 15.21
C ILE A 2 3.80 7.41 15.83
N ILE A 3 3.04 6.46 16.34
CA ILE A 3 1.71 6.69 16.94
C ILE A 3 1.78 7.11 18.41
N GLY A 4 2.97 7.10 19.02
CA GLY A 4 3.17 7.34 20.45
C GLY A 4 2.93 6.09 21.31
N LEU A 5 3.12 6.26 22.60
CA LEU A 5 2.78 5.24 23.61
C LEU A 5 1.37 5.49 24.14
N PRO A 6 0.67 4.46 24.63
CA PRO A 6 -0.65 4.62 25.25
C PRO A 6 -0.66 5.65 26.38
N GLU A 7 0.43 5.78 27.13
CA GLU A 7 0.59 6.79 28.19
C GLU A 7 0.54 8.21 27.64
N HIS A 8 1.16 8.45 26.47
CA HIS A 8 1.14 9.75 25.81
C HIS A 8 -0.27 10.12 25.33
N LEU A 9 -1.03 9.13 24.81
CA LEU A 9 -2.40 9.35 24.35
C LEU A 9 -3.39 9.57 25.50
N LYS A 10 -3.12 9.01 26.68
CA LYS A 10 -4.01 9.12 27.83
C LYS A 10 -3.83 10.40 28.63
N ASN A 11 -2.65 11.01 28.56
CA ASN A 11 -2.34 12.23 29.30
C ASN A 11 -1.71 13.29 28.38
N PRO A 12 -2.39 13.72 27.30
CA PRO A 12 -1.87 14.77 26.46
C PRO A 12 -1.85 16.09 27.21
N ARG A 13 -0.73 16.79 27.18
CA ARG A 13 -0.64 18.15 27.75
C ARG A 13 -1.16 19.13 26.71
N LEU A 14 -2.25 19.83 27.01
CA LEU A 14 -2.87 20.81 26.10
C LEU A 14 -1.86 21.87 25.64
N SER A 15 -0.99 22.34 26.56
CA SER A 15 0.06 23.32 26.21
C SER A 15 1.00 22.79 25.10
N LYS A 16 1.36 21.49 25.15
CA LYS A 16 2.22 20.88 24.12
C LYS A 16 1.50 20.70 22.79
N LEU A 17 0.20 20.42 22.80
CA LEU A 17 -0.61 20.37 21.59
C LEU A 17 -0.71 21.75 20.93
N ILE A 18 -0.95 22.80 21.74
CA ILE A 18 -1.00 24.19 21.24
C ILE A 18 0.36 24.63 20.70
N GLU A 19 1.45 24.32 21.40
CA GLU A 19 2.81 24.60 20.99
C GLU A 19 3.09 23.96 19.62
N TYR A 20 2.85 22.64 19.48
CA TYR A 20 3.00 21.90 18.23
C TYR A 20 2.13 22.48 17.10
N TYR A 21 0.86 22.77 17.39
CA TYR A 21 -0.04 23.38 16.40
C TYR A 21 0.51 24.72 15.91
N ASN A 22 0.90 25.60 16.82
CA ASN A 22 1.42 26.92 16.47
C ASN A 22 2.76 26.83 15.73
N GLU A 23 3.55 25.81 15.98
CA GLU A 23 4.85 25.60 15.35
C GLU A 23 4.72 25.09 13.92
N TRP A 24 3.87 24.07 13.71
CA TRP A 24 3.84 23.31 12.45
C TRP A 24 2.68 23.62 11.50
N HIS A 25 1.57 24.16 12.00
CA HIS A 25 0.43 24.53 11.15
C HIS A 25 0.61 25.96 10.63
N THR A 26 1.59 26.12 9.78
CA THR A 26 1.94 27.41 9.15
C THR A 26 1.66 27.36 7.65
N PRO A 27 1.33 28.48 7.00
CA PRO A 27 1.07 28.48 5.56
C PRO A 27 2.22 27.92 4.71
N GLU A 28 3.47 28.13 5.11
CA GLU A 28 4.63 27.57 4.41
C GLU A 28 4.77 26.05 4.52
N ASN A 29 4.12 25.44 5.51
CA ASN A 29 4.06 23.97 5.70
C ASN A 29 2.71 23.38 5.25
N MET A 30 1.96 24.08 4.42
CA MET A 30 0.64 23.68 3.95
C MET A 30 0.58 23.67 2.43
N VAL A 31 -0.18 22.75 1.89
CA VAL A 31 -0.54 22.72 0.47
C VAL A 31 -2.05 22.64 0.32
N LEU A 32 -2.60 23.36 -0.61
CA LEU A 32 -3.99 23.24 -1.02
C LEU A 32 -4.02 22.52 -2.37
N ILE A 33 -4.60 21.33 -2.37
CA ILE A 33 -4.74 20.49 -3.56
C ILE A 33 -6.20 20.46 -3.97
N LEU A 34 -6.49 20.85 -5.19
CA LEU A 34 -7.82 20.85 -5.77
C LEU A 34 -7.80 20.03 -7.06
N VAL A 35 -8.58 18.97 -7.08
CA VAL A 35 -8.72 18.07 -8.23
C VAL A 35 -10.20 17.91 -8.58
N GLY A 36 -10.51 17.99 -9.87
CA GLY A 36 -11.86 17.85 -10.36
C GLY A 36 -12.21 18.93 -11.38
N ASN A 37 -13.49 19.23 -11.54
CA ASN A 37 -13.95 20.28 -12.45
C ASN A 37 -13.71 21.67 -11.83
N VAL A 38 -12.45 22.09 -11.78
CA VAL A 38 -12.00 23.34 -11.17
C VAL A 38 -11.32 24.20 -12.22
N ASN A 39 -11.78 25.45 -12.36
CA ASN A 39 -11.10 26.43 -13.18
C ASN A 39 -10.15 27.28 -12.31
N ALA A 40 -8.84 27.09 -12.49
CA ALA A 40 -7.81 27.75 -11.69
C ALA A 40 -7.91 29.28 -11.70
N LYS A 41 -8.25 29.91 -12.85
CA LYS A 41 -8.38 31.36 -12.96
C LYS A 41 -9.59 31.89 -12.17
N GLN A 42 -10.71 31.14 -12.18
CA GLN A 42 -11.92 31.57 -11.49
C GLN A 42 -11.81 31.39 -9.97
N ILE A 43 -11.13 30.34 -9.51
CA ILE A 43 -11.05 30.02 -8.09
C ILE A 43 -9.93 30.78 -7.36
N SER A 44 -8.90 31.28 -8.10
CA SER A 44 -7.74 31.95 -7.50
C SER A 44 -8.12 33.15 -6.62
N GLY A 45 -9.07 33.98 -7.07
CA GLY A 45 -9.57 35.09 -6.27
C GLY A 45 -10.21 34.66 -4.95
N ARG A 46 -10.94 33.55 -4.96
CA ARG A 46 -11.59 32.97 -3.76
C ARG A 46 -10.55 32.36 -2.83
N ILE A 47 -9.54 31.68 -3.36
CA ILE A 47 -8.41 31.14 -2.57
C ILE A 47 -7.66 32.29 -1.88
N ASN A 48 -7.34 33.36 -2.61
CA ASN A 48 -6.66 34.53 -2.04
C ASN A 48 -7.48 35.21 -0.96
N ALA A 49 -8.79 35.35 -1.15
CA ALA A 49 -9.68 35.94 -0.16
C ALA A 49 -9.85 35.09 1.12
N THR A 50 -9.61 33.79 1.05
CA THR A 50 -9.74 32.85 2.19
C THR A 50 -8.39 32.52 2.80
N PHE A 51 -7.55 31.81 2.09
CA PHE A 51 -6.24 31.32 2.56
C PHE A 51 -5.17 32.40 2.52
N GLY A 52 -5.23 33.36 1.57
CA GLY A 52 -4.27 34.45 1.48
C GLY A 52 -4.27 35.41 2.66
N ARG A 53 -5.28 35.37 3.54
CA ARG A 53 -5.33 36.13 4.80
C ARG A 53 -4.52 35.49 5.94
N LEU A 54 -4.06 34.25 5.78
CA LEU A 54 -3.24 33.59 6.78
C LEU A 54 -1.88 34.29 6.85
N PRO A 55 -1.41 34.69 8.06
CA PRO A 55 -0.14 35.38 8.20
C PRO A 55 1.01 34.44 7.81
N ALA A 56 1.93 34.97 7.02
CA ALA A 56 3.15 34.25 6.67
C ALA A 56 3.92 33.91 7.96
N LYS A 57 4.34 32.66 8.06
CA LYS A 57 5.13 32.17 9.19
C LYS A 57 6.01 31.04 8.70
N ALA A 58 7.32 31.20 8.93
CA ALA A 58 8.31 30.21 8.57
C ALA A 58 8.04 28.86 9.24
N THR A 59 8.22 27.80 8.49
CA THR A 59 8.23 26.44 9.02
C THR A 59 9.54 26.23 9.80
N PRO A 60 9.50 25.65 11.01
CA PRO A 60 10.72 25.37 11.75
C PRO A 60 11.60 24.35 11.01
N GLU A 61 12.89 24.50 11.21
CA GLU A 61 13.85 23.53 10.68
C GLU A 61 13.56 22.14 11.24
N ARG A 62 13.48 21.14 10.38
CA ARG A 62 13.25 19.76 10.80
C ARG A 62 14.53 19.16 11.37
N LYS A 63 14.38 18.46 12.46
CA LYS A 63 15.51 17.72 13.05
C LYS A 63 15.93 16.59 12.12
N THR A 64 17.20 16.56 11.77
CA THR A 64 17.81 15.41 11.11
C THR A 64 18.19 14.36 12.17
N TYR A 65 17.93 13.11 11.85
CA TYR A 65 18.30 12.00 12.71
C TYR A 65 19.41 11.19 12.03
N PRO A 66 20.37 10.67 12.80
CA PRO A 66 21.40 9.82 12.22
C PRO A 66 20.75 8.59 11.60
N ASP A 67 21.33 8.17 10.49
CA ASP A 67 20.87 6.97 9.81
C ASP A 67 21.11 5.72 10.66
N LEU A 68 20.14 4.79 10.62
CA LEU A 68 20.26 3.53 11.35
C LEU A 68 21.22 2.61 10.62
N GLU A 69 22.35 2.29 11.27
CA GLU A 69 23.27 1.27 10.79
C GLU A 69 22.90 -0.10 11.35
N ILE A 70 22.64 -1.04 10.45
CA ILE A 70 22.51 -2.46 10.77
C ILE A 70 23.80 -3.13 10.30
N LYS A 71 24.62 -3.63 11.23
CA LYS A 71 25.85 -4.38 10.92
C LYS A 71 25.66 -5.84 11.30
N GLY A 72 25.77 -6.72 10.31
CA GLY A 72 25.52 -8.14 10.46
C GLY A 72 24.06 -8.47 10.78
N ARG A 73 23.75 -9.74 10.80
CA ARG A 73 22.44 -10.24 11.21
C ARG A 73 22.18 -10.00 12.70
N LYS A 74 21.13 -9.28 13.02
CA LYS A 74 20.63 -9.11 14.41
C LYS A 74 19.31 -9.83 14.57
N GLN A 75 19.05 -10.44 15.73
CA GLN A 75 17.81 -11.16 15.99
C GLN A 75 17.09 -10.62 17.22
N TYR A 76 15.78 -10.46 17.08
CA TYR A 76 14.85 -10.19 18.19
C TYR A 76 13.79 -11.27 18.22
N ASN A 77 13.38 -11.67 19.43
CA ASN A 77 12.31 -12.65 19.65
C ASN A 77 11.16 -11.97 20.38
N ALA A 78 9.92 -12.15 19.88
CA ALA A 78 8.72 -11.61 20.48
C ALA A 78 7.64 -12.69 20.60
N LYS A 79 7.10 -12.91 21.82
CA LYS A 79 6.04 -13.87 22.08
C LYS A 79 4.68 -13.19 22.13
N ILE A 80 4.22 -12.67 20.98
CA ILE A 80 3.01 -11.84 20.87
C ILE A 80 2.05 -12.33 19.76
N GLY A 81 2.44 -13.32 18.96
CA GLY A 81 1.69 -13.79 17.80
C GLY A 81 0.67 -14.87 18.10
N TYR A 82 -0.26 -15.07 17.20
CA TYR A 82 -1.15 -16.24 17.19
C TYR A 82 -0.45 -17.47 16.61
N TYR A 83 0.47 -17.26 15.67
CA TYR A 83 1.29 -18.28 15.02
C TYR A 83 2.70 -17.73 14.79
N PRO A 84 3.71 -18.61 14.61
CA PRO A 84 5.06 -18.16 14.36
C PRO A 84 5.19 -17.48 13.00
N ASN A 85 6.02 -16.45 12.93
CA ASN A 85 6.47 -15.88 11.68
C ASN A 85 7.81 -15.18 11.87
N VAL A 86 8.56 -15.05 10.79
CA VAL A 86 9.80 -14.29 10.76
C VAL A 86 9.62 -13.07 9.85
N CYS A 87 10.09 -11.93 10.33
CA CYS A 87 10.15 -10.68 9.56
C CYS A 87 11.62 -10.28 9.42
N LEU A 88 12.12 -10.28 8.19
CA LEU A 88 13.45 -9.78 7.85
C LEU A 88 13.31 -8.33 7.43
N VAL A 89 14.05 -7.44 8.07
CA VAL A 89 14.01 -6.00 7.80
C VAL A 89 15.39 -5.57 7.36
N TYR A 90 15.49 -5.11 6.14
CA TYR A 90 16.67 -4.51 5.52
C TYR A 90 16.51 -3.01 5.46
N LYS A 91 17.64 -2.30 5.45
CA LYS A 91 17.63 -0.87 5.14
C LYS A 91 17.15 -0.67 3.70
N GLY A 92 16.27 0.30 3.50
CA GLY A 92 15.81 0.74 2.19
C GLY A 92 16.32 2.15 1.88
N VAL A 93 15.64 2.83 0.99
CA VAL A 93 15.95 4.19 0.55
C VAL A 93 14.80 5.14 0.87
N PRO A 94 15.05 6.44 0.99
CA PRO A 94 13.98 7.42 1.12
C PRO A 94 13.19 7.55 -0.17
N SER A 95 12.01 8.13 -0.09
CA SER A 95 11.15 8.47 -1.22
C SER A 95 11.87 9.40 -2.20
N GLY A 96 11.63 9.21 -3.50
CA GLY A 96 12.32 9.97 -4.55
C GLY A 96 13.76 9.55 -4.84
N HIS A 97 14.30 8.55 -4.13
CA HIS A 97 15.64 8.05 -4.40
C HIS A 97 15.69 7.27 -5.73
N PRO A 98 16.75 7.38 -6.54
CA PRO A 98 16.85 6.66 -7.83
C PRO A 98 16.69 5.14 -7.71
N ASP A 99 17.04 4.55 -6.58
CA ASP A 99 16.92 3.12 -6.32
C ASP A 99 15.55 2.69 -5.78
N GLU A 100 14.62 3.60 -5.56
CA GLU A 100 13.29 3.29 -5.00
C GLU A 100 12.51 2.32 -5.90
N LYS A 101 12.29 2.70 -7.15
CA LYS A 101 11.53 1.87 -8.11
C LYS A 101 12.26 0.56 -8.49
N PRO A 102 13.58 0.54 -8.71
CA PRO A 102 14.31 -0.73 -8.86
C PRO A 102 14.17 -1.67 -7.65
N LEU A 103 14.19 -1.14 -6.42
CA LEU A 103 13.95 -1.94 -5.21
C LEU A 103 12.52 -2.47 -5.14
N GLU A 104 11.54 -1.67 -5.51
CA GLU A 104 10.14 -2.10 -5.55
C GLU A 104 9.96 -3.28 -6.52
N ILE A 105 10.60 -3.23 -7.71
CA ILE A 105 10.60 -4.35 -8.64
C ILE A 105 11.33 -5.57 -8.06
N ALA A 106 12.50 -5.38 -7.42
CA ALA A 106 13.24 -6.47 -6.80
C ALA A 106 12.43 -7.16 -5.69
N MET A 107 11.69 -6.39 -4.87
CA MET A 107 10.80 -6.94 -3.86
C MET A 107 9.57 -7.62 -4.47
N SER A 108 9.05 -7.12 -5.60
CA SER A 108 7.95 -7.74 -6.34
C SER A 108 8.34 -9.04 -7.03
N LEU A 109 9.62 -9.23 -7.38
CA LEU A 109 10.15 -10.53 -7.82
C LEU A 109 10.20 -11.56 -6.69
N LEU A 110 10.20 -11.11 -5.42
CA LEU A 110 10.04 -12.01 -4.27
C LEU A 110 8.56 -12.37 -4.06
N SER A 111 7.67 -11.39 -4.10
CA SER A 111 6.23 -11.61 -3.93
C SER A 111 5.43 -10.49 -4.60
N ASN A 112 4.39 -10.83 -5.33
CA ASN A 112 3.53 -9.89 -6.04
C ASN A 112 2.07 -10.34 -6.09
N SER A 113 1.17 -9.43 -6.51
CA SER A 113 -0.28 -9.68 -6.56
C SER A 113 -0.69 -10.82 -7.51
N SER A 114 0.11 -11.08 -8.55
CA SER A 114 -0.11 -12.19 -9.49
C SER A 114 0.40 -13.53 -8.95
N SER A 115 0.99 -13.58 -7.76
CA SER A 115 1.54 -14.79 -7.11
C SER A 115 2.61 -15.51 -7.95
N THR A 116 3.46 -14.74 -8.63
CA THR A 116 4.53 -15.27 -9.51
C THR A 116 5.93 -15.07 -8.93
N GLY A 117 6.05 -14.47 -7.76
CA GLY A 117 7.32 -14.26 -7.08
C GLY A 117 7.91 -15.54 -6.47
N THR A 118 9.19 -15.48 -6.12
CA THR A 118 9.92 -16.64 -5.57
C THR A 118 9.37 -17.11 -4.21
N LEU A 119 8.87 -16.21 -3.36
CA LEU A 119 8.21 -16.55 -2.10
C LEU A 119 6.78 -17.06 -2.33
N ASP A 120 6.09 -16.51 -3.34
CA ASP A 120 4.77 -16.97 -3.72
C ASP A 120 4.84 -18.43 -4.17
N LYS A 121 5.87 -18.77 -4.98
CA LYS A 121 6.14 -20.14 -5.40
C LYS A 121 6.37 -21.07 -4.20
N LEU A 122 7.17 -20.67 -3.23
CA LEU A 122 7.38 -21.48 -2.01
C LEU A 122 6.07 -21.73 -1.23
N THR A 123 5.13 -20.77 -1.30
CA THR A 123 3.80 -20.94 -0.69
C THR A 123 2.93 -21.92 -1.49
N ILE A 124 2.94 -21.82 -2.82
CA ILE A 124 2.19 -22.70 -3.72
C ILE A 124 2.72 -24.14 -3.64
N ASP A 125 4.05 -24.28 -3.61
CA ASP A 125 4.74 -25.59 -3.52
C ASP A 125 4.62 -26.24 -2.11
N GLY A 126 3.96 -25.55 -1.14
CA GLY A 126 3.77 -26.06 0.21
C GLY A 126 5.05 -26.10 1.04
N GLU A 127 5.99 -25.22 0.77
CA GLU A 127 7.21 -25.06 1.57
C GLU A 127 7.06 -23.99 2.66
N LEU A 128 6.21 -23.02 2.46
CA LEU A 128 5.81 -21.98 3.43
C LEU A 128 4.29 -21.97 3.57
N THR A 129 3.79 -21.62 4.74
CA THR A 129 2.35 -21.33 4.89
C THR A 129 2.00 -20.01 4.21
N ASN A 130 2.88 -19.02 4.28
CA ASN A 130 2.74 -17.72 3.62
C ASN A 130 4.11 -17.03 3.52
N GLY A 131 4.28 -16.23 2.46
CA GLY A 131 5.45 -15.38 2.28
C GLY A 131 5.07 -14.14 1.49
N TYR A 132 5.58 -12.97 1.90
CA TYR A 132 5.44 -11.74 1.14
C TYR A 132 6.60 -10.79 1.37
N ALA A 133 6.83 -9.92 0.41
CA ALA A 133 7.91 -8.95 0.43
C ALA A 133 7.44 -7.60 -0.14
N TYR A 134 7.94 -6.50 0.39
CA TYR A 134 7.66 -5.15 -0.11
C TYR A 134 8.72 -4.15 0.34
N ALA A 135 8.90 -3.09 -0.45
CA ALA A 135 9.62 -1.90 -0.07
C ALA A 135 8.66 -0.92 0.64
N ASP A 136 9.09 -0.36 1.76
CA ASP A 136 8.35 0.68 2.50
C ASP A 136 9.22 1.92 2.54
N THR A 137 9.08 2.76 1.53
CA THR A 137 9.77 4.04 1.43
C THR A 137 9.07 5.10 2.25
N ARG A 138 9.85 5.94 2.90
CA ARG A 138 9.39 7.07 3.70
C ARG A 138 10.22 8.28 3.31
N ARG A 139 9.74 9.45 3.67
CA ARG A 139 10.41 10.71 3.34
C ARG A 139 11.91 10.73 3.63
N GLU A 140 12.35 10.28 4.80
CA GLU A 140 13.75 10.37 5.22
C GLU A 140 14.50 9.05 5.12
N GLN A 141 13.81 7.94 5.25
CA GLN A 141 14.38 6.59 5.26
C GLN A 141 13.39 5.58 4.74
N GLY A 142 13.89 4.48 4.20
CA GLY A 142 13.08 3.35 3.79
C GLY A 142 13.55 2.05 4.44
N ARG A 143 12.76 1.01 4.24
CA ARG A 143 13.08 -0.36 4.63
C ARG A 143 12.50 -1.34 3.63
N ASN A 144 13.21 -2.44 3.44
CA ASN A 144 12.73 -3.56 2.66
C ASN A 144 12.34 -4.68 3.62
N ILE A 145 11.14 -5.18 3.50
CA ILE A 145 10.54 -6.14 4.45
C ILE A 145 10.25 -7.44 3.71
N VAL A 146 10.77 -8.54 4.26
CA VAL A 146 10.43 -9.90 3.83
C VAL A 146 9.83 -10.63 5.02
N ARG A 147 8.61 -11.12 4.90
CA ARG A 147 7.91 -11.81 5.97
C ARG A 147 7.47 -13.19 5.54
N CYS A 148 7.81 -14.20 6.35
CA CYS A 148 7.47 -15.59 6.08
C CYS A 148 6.84 -16.25 7.29
N THR A 149 5.78 -17.01 7.05
CA THR A 149 5.18 -17.93 8.02
C THR A 149 5.70 -19.34 7.72
N PRO A 150 6.37 -20.00 8.69
CA PRO A 150 6.83 -21.37 8.50
C PRO A 150 5.70 -22.31 8.07
N LEU A 151 6.05 -23.39 7.38
CA LEU A 151 5.10 -24.42 7.02
C LEU A 151 4.43 -25.00 8.26
N TYR A 152 3.13 -25.20 8.20
CA TYR A 152 2.40 -25.98 9.20
C TYR A 152 2.42 -27.45 8.80
N ASP A 153 3.10 -28.28 9.60
CA ASP A 153 3.12 -29.72 9.43
C ASP A 153 1.87 -30.34 10.07
N GLU A 154 0.94 -30.80 9.23
CA GLU A 154 -0.32 -31.42 9.68
C GLU A 154 -0.11 -32.71 10.44
N ASN A 155 0.90 -33.51 10.08
CA ASN A 155 1.21 -34.79 10.74
C ASN A 155 1.71 -34.57 12.17
N GLN A 156 2.56 -33.55 12.35
CA GLN A 156 3.10 -33.18 13.66
C GLN A 156 2.24 -32.17 14.39
N ARG A 157 1.21 -31.60 13.74
CA ARG A 157 0.32 -30.54 14.26
C ARG A 157 1.08 -29.34 14.82
N ARG A 158 2.16 -28.96 14.15
CA ARG A 158 3.00 -27.83 14.55
C ARG A 158 3.59 -27.13 13.34
N PHE A 159 3.96 -25.89 13.53
CA PHE A 159 4.74 -25.17 12.55
C PHE A 159 6.22 -25.61 12.58
N GLU A 160 6.89 -25.55 11.43
CA GLU A 160 8.34 -25.53 11.36
C GLU A 160 8.90 -24.33 12.15
N SER A 161 10.22 -24.29 12.32
CA SER A 161 10.87 -23.18 13.03
C SER A 161 10.92 -21.91 12.19
N ASN A 162 10.91 -20.74 12.85
CA ASN A 162 11.21 -19.44 12.21
C ASN A 162 12.56 -19.45 11.48
N LYS A 163 13.54 -20.21 12.00
CA LYS A 163 14.85 -20.38 11.36
C LYS A 163 14.76 -21.10 10.02
N SER A 164 13.85 -22.08 9.87
CA SER A 164 13.61 -22.75 8.59
C SER A 164 13.03 -21.77 7.57
N ALA A 165 12.01 -21.00 7.96
CA ALA A 165 11.41 -19.99 7.10
C ALA A 165 12.42 -18.88 6.69
N GLU A 166 13.25 -18.41 7.62
CA GLU A 166 14.35 -17.47 7.34
C GLU A 166 15.30 -18.02 6.28
N LYS A 167 15.74 -19.27 6.42
CA LYS A 167 16.62 -19.91 5.44
C LYS A 167 16.01 -19.97 4.05
N LYS A 168 14.71 -20.27 3.94
CA LYS A 168 13.98 -20.28 2.67
C LYS A 168 13.89 -18.88 2.07
N ALA A 169 13.59 -17.87 2.90
CA ALA A 169 13.54 -16.47 2.48
C ALA A 169 14.90 -15.96 1.96
N LEU A 170 15.98 -16.26 2.67
CA LEU A 170 17.34 -15.87 2.25
C LEU A 170 17.75 -16.50 0.91
N LYS A 171 17.38 -17.77 0.68
CA LYS A 171 17.60 -18.42 -0.63
C LYS A 171 16.78 -17.75 -1.75
N ALA A 172 15.56 -17.33 -1.46
CA ALA A 172 14.74 -16.59 -2.43
C ALA A 172 15.38 -15.24 -2.78
N ILE A 173 15.86 -14.50 -1.78
CA ILE A 173 16.59 -13.24 -1.97
C ILE A 173 17.87 -13.45 -2.78
N GLU A 174 18.63 -14.48 -2.47
CA GLU A 174 19.87 -14.81 -3.19
C GLU A 174 19.62 -15.08 -4.68
N LYS A 175 18.51 -15.74 -5.04
CA LYS A 175 18.11 -15.94 -6.43
C LYS A 175 17.94 -14.61 -7.16
N ILE A 176 17.26 -13.64 -6.55
CA ILE A 176 17.07 -12.31 -7.14
C ILE A 176 18.41 -11.59 -7.28
N ALA A 177 19.24 -11.58 -6.26
CA ALA A 177 20.56 -10.96 -6.30
C ALA A 177 21.50 -11.57 -7.37
N ASN A 178 21.34 -12.87 -7.66
CA ASN A 178 22.08 -13.58 -8.71
C ASN A 178 21.42 -13.49 -10.09
N GLY A 179 20.29 -12.78 -10.24
CA GLY A 179 19.60 -12.65 -11.52
C GLY A 179 18.89 -13.94 -11.97
N GLN A 180 18.52 -14.81 -11.05
CA GLN A 180 17.80 -16.06 -11.34
C GLN A 180 16.29 -15.79 -11.43
N PHE A 181 15.91 -15.00 -12.42
CA PHE A 181 14.55 -14.67 -12.79
C PHE A 181 14.48 -14.42 -14.29
N GLU A 182 13.31 -14.49 -14.87
CA GLU A 182 13.11 -14.35 -16.30
C GLU A 182 12.67 -12.93 -16.67
N GLU A 183 13.01 -12.47 -17.88
CA GLU A 183 12.70 -11.12 -18.35
C GLU A 183 11.18 -10.84 -18.36
N TRP A 184 10.36 -11.86 -18.69
CA TRP A 184 8.91 -11.70 -18.67
C TRP A 184 8.39 -11.33 -17.28
N GLN A 185 9.02 -11.79 -16.19
CA GLN A 185 8.61 -11.46 -14.82
C GLN A 185 8.80 -9.97 -14.55
N ILE A 186 9.94 -9.41 -14.98
CA ILE A 186 10.21 -7.98 -14.88
C ILE A 186 9.18 -7.19 -15.69
N ASN A 187 8.94 -7.60 -16.94
CA ASN A 187 8.00 -6.92 -17.83
C ASN A 187 6.57 -6.95 -17.27
N ALA A 188 6.13 -8.09 -16.73
CA ALA A 188 4.83 -8.21 -16.09
C ALA A 188 4.70 -7.30 -14.86
N ILE A 189 5.74 -7.22 -14.01
CA ILE A 189 5.74 -6.32 -12.84
C ILE A 189 5.67 -4.87 -13.30
N LYS A 190 6.50 -4.44 -14.24
CA LYS A 190 6.50 -3.08 -14.78
C LYS A 190 5.14 -2.69 -15.38
N ASN A 191 4.57 -3.58 -16.18
CA ASN A 191 3.26 -3.36 -16.78
C ASN A 191 2.16 -3.24 -15.71
N ASN A 192 2.21 -4.09 -14.68
CA ASN A 192 1.28 -3.99 -13.56
C ASN A 192 1.45 -2.66 -12.80
N MET A 193 2.67 -2.22 -12.54
CA MET A 193 2.93 -0.92 -11.89
C MET A 193 2.37 0.25 -12.74
N CYS A 194 2.58 0.22 -14.06
CA CYS A 194 2.05 1.24 -14.97
C CYS A 194 0.52 1.19 -15.04
N ARG A 195 -0.09 0.02 -15.12
CA ARG A 195 -1.54 -0.17 -15.10
C ARG A 195 -2.16 0.34 -13.79
N ASP A 196 -1.57 -0.01 -12.66
CA ASP A 196 -2.06 0.40 -11.35
C ASP A 196 -1.96 1.92 -11.18
N PHE A 197 -0.91 2.54 -11.74
CA PHE A 197 -0.81 3.99 -11.83
C PHE A 197 -1.93 4.59 -12.70
N ASP A 198 -2.22 4.04 -13.87
CA ASP A 198 -3.31 4.51 -14.73
C ASP A 198 -4.68 4.40 -14.03
N LEU A 199 -4.97 3.27 -13.38
CA LEU A 199 -6.19 3.08 -12.58
C LEU A 199 -6.28 4.07 -11.42
N MET A 200 -5.17 4.33 -10.74
CA MET A 200 -5.11 5.32 -9.67
C MET A 200 -5.41 6.73 -10.19
N MET A 201 -4.97 7.05 -11.41
CA MET A 201 -5.21 8.34 -12.05
C MET A 201 -6.63 8.51 -12.59
N GLU A 202 -7.50 7.51 -12.60
CA GLU A 202 -8.93 7.68 -12.92
C GLU A 202 -9.69 8.43 -11.81
N SER A 203 -9.29 8.27 -10.56
CA SER A 203 -9.99 8.84 -9.40
C SER A 203 -9.45 10.23 -9.02
N ASN A 204 -10.31 11.23 -8.93
CA ASN A 204 -9.95 12.55 -8.42
C ASN A 204 -9.40 12.49 -6.98
N THR A 205 -9.93 11.60 -6.15
CA THR A 205 -9.41 11.37 -4.79
C THR A 205 -8.00 10.83 -4.83
N SER A 206 -7.73 9.83 -5.67
CA SER A 206 -6.39 9.25 -5.79
C SER A 206 -5.39 10.24 -6.38
N LYS A 207 -5.78 11.03 -7.39
CA LYS A 207 -4.95 12.16 -7.91
C LYS A 207 -4.56 13.12 -6.78
N ALA A 208 -5.54 13.51 -5.95
CA ALA A 208 -5.28 14.41 -4.84
C ALA A 208 -4.35 13.79 -3.79
N LEU A 209 -4.53 12.50 -3.46
CA LEU A 209 -3.67 11.78 -2.53
C LEU A 209 -2.25 11.58 -3.07
N THR A 210 -2.07 11.34 -4.35
CA THR A 210 -0.76 11.25 -4.99
C THR A 210 0.00 12.59 -4.90
N LEU A 211 -0.66 13.70 -5.22
CA LEU A 211 -0.08 15.04 -5.08
C LEU A 211 0.24 15.38 -3.62
N MET A 212 -0.63 14.96 -2.68
CA MET A 212 -0.38 15.11 -1.26
C MET A 212 0.85 14.29 -0.81
N GLN A 213 0.98 13.06 -1.28
CA GLN A 213 2.12 12.22 -0.96
C GLN A 213 3.43 12.82 -1.49
N ALA A 214 3.45 13.31 -2.73
CA ALA A 214 4.60 14.00 -3.30
C ALA A 214 5.00 15.22 -2.46
N PHE A 215 4.03 16.03 -2.02
CA PHE A 215 4.30 17.16 -1.13
C PHE A 215 4.88 16.70 0.23
N ILE A 216 4.31 15.66 0.85
CA ILE A 216 4.78 15.13 2.15
C ILE A 216 6.20 14.58 2.02
N SER A 217 6.49 13.89 0.93
CA SER A 217 7.80 13.28 0.65
C SER A 217 8.82 14.26 0.08
N GLU A 218 8.41 15.49 -0.23
CA GLU A 218 9.24 16.51 -0.90
C GLU A 218 9.77 16.03 -2.26
N GLU A 219 8.95 15.23 -2.96
CA GLU A 219 9.25 14.77 -4.31
C GLU A 219 8.97 15.83 -5.36
N ASP A 220 9.75 15.81 -6.43
CA ASP A 220 9.49 16.64 -7.60
C ASP A 220 8.23 16.14 -8.34
N LEU A 221 7.32 17.05 -8.66
CA LEU A 221 6.10 16.72 -9.40
C LEU A 221 6.40 16.14 -10.80
N GLY A 222 7.55 16.47 -11.38
CA GLY A 222 8.02 15.87 -12.63
C GLY A 222 8.25 14.37 -12.50
N GLN A 223 8.79 13.90 -11.37
CA GLN A 223 8.96 12.45 -11.11
C GLN A 223 7.61 11.73 -11.03
N VAL A 224 6.60 12.36 -10.43
CA VAL A 224 5.24 11.80 -10.39
C VAL A 224 4.65 11.69 -11.80
N LEU A 225 4.82 12.72 -12.62
CA LEU A 225 4.29 12.74 -13.99
C LEU A 225 5.02 11.75 -14.91
N ASN A 226 6.32 11.56 -14.70
CA ASN A 226 7.17 10.65 -15.48
C ASN A 226 7.22 9.21 -14.91
N TYR A 227 6.40 8.89 -13.93
CA TYR A 227 6.42 7.60 -13.21
C TYR A 227 6.51 6.39 -14.13
N LYS A 228 5.66 6.34 -15.17
CA LYS A 228 5.63 5.19 -16.09
C LYS A 228 6.91 5.07 -16.92
N ASP A 229 7.42 6.19 -17.43
CA ASP A 229 8.66 6.20 -18.22
C ASP A 229 9.86 5.76 -17.36
N GLU A 230 9.92 6.24 -16.12
CA GLU A 230 10.95 5.82 -15.17
C GLU A 230 10.87 4.33 -14.84
N VAL A 231 9.67 3.80 -14.59
CA VAL A 231 9.47 2.36 -14.34
C VAL A 231 9.90 1.54 -15.57
N MET A 232 9.49 1.95 -16.77
CA MET A 232 9.83 1.23 -18.01
C MET A 232 11.32 1.29 -18.34
N ALA A 233 12.03 2.32 -17.94
CA ALA A 233 13.48 2.47 -18.16
C ALA A 233 14.37 1.56 -17.28
N ILE A 234 13.84 1.02 -16.17
CA ILE A 234 14.61 0.18 -15.25
C ILE A 234 15.09 -1.09 -15.97
N THR A 235 16.36 -1.42 -15.82
CA THR A 235 16.99 -2.58 -16.45
C THR A 235 17.11 -3.77 -15.49
N THR A 236 17.33 -4.95 -16.05
CA THR A 236 17.67 -6.15 -15.27
C THR A 236 18.90 -5.93 -14.38
N GLU A 237 19.89 -5.19 -14.89
CA GLU A 237 21.13 -4.90 -14.14
C GLU A 237 20.84 -3.96 -12.96
N ASP A 238 19.93 -2.99 -13.08
CA ASP A 238 19.52 -2.16 -11.96
C ASP A 238 18.89 -2.99 -10.84
N ILE A 239 18.02 -3.93 -11.18
CA ILE A 239 17.36 -4.82 -10.22
C ILE A 239 18.41 -5.69 -9.49
N LYS A 240 19.33 -6.29 -10.23
CA LYS A 240 20.44 -7.10 -9.65
C LYS A 240 21.33 -6.25 -8.75
N ARG A 241 21.65 -5.04 -9.20
CA ARG A 241 22.48 -4.10 -8.43
C ARG A 241 21.83 -3.76 -7.10
N VAL A 242 20.56 -3.34 -7.10
CA VAL A 242 19.88 -2.96 -5.86
C VAL A 242 19.64 -4.17 -4.94
N ALA A 243 19.35 -5.35 -5.48
CA ALA A 243 19.22 -6.55 -4.68
C ALA A 243 20.54 -6.89 -3.95
N LYS A 244 21.69 -6.81 -4.65
CA LYS A 244 23.01 -7.02 -4.05
C LYS A 244 23.39 -5.94 -3.05
N GLN A 245 22.99 -4.70 -3.28
CA GLN A 245 23.37 -3.55 -2.44
C GLN A 245 22.55 -3.49 -1.16
N TYR A 246 21.25 -3.80 -1.20
CA TYR A 246 20.33 -3.55 -0.09
C TYR A 246 19.86 -4.82 0.62
N LEU A 247 19.82 -5.98 -0.05
CA LEU A 247 19.37 -7.25 0.54
C LEU A 247 20.57 -8.12 0.94
N THR A 248 21.41 -7.57 1.78
CA THR A 248 22.69 -8.14 2.21
C THR A 248 22.56 -8.98 3.47
N ASN A 249 23.72 -9.35 4.07
CA ASN A 249 23.75 -9.99 5.39
C ASN A 249 23.53 -9.01 6.56
N ASP A 250 23.33 -7.73 6.28
CA ASP A 250 23.07 -6.67 7.25
C ASP A 250 21.58 -6.47 7.41
N TYR A 251 20.93 -7.26 8.25
CA TYR A 251 19.48 -7.22 8.45
C TYR A 251 19.07 -7.55 9.88
N LEU A 252 17.82 -7.16 10.20
CA LEU A 252 17.18 -7.49 11.44
C LEU A 252 16.18 -8.64 11.22
N ALA A 253 16.37 -9.76 11.89
CA ALA A 253 15.42 -10.87 11.95
C ALA A 253 14.55 -10.73 13.20
N ILE A 254 13.26 -10.51 13.00
CA ILE A 254 12.28 -10.47 14.09
C ILE A 254 11.50 -11.78 14.08
N TYR A 255 11.76 -12.63 15.08
CA TYR A 255 11.04 -13.88 15.28
C TYR A 255 9.82 -13.63 16.15
N ILE A 256 8.65 -13.77 15.56
CA ILE A 256 7.38 -13.69 16.27
C ILE A 256 6.97 -15.14 16.57
N GLU A 257 6.76 -15.42 17.85
CA GLU A 257 6.31 -16.73 18.33
C GLU A 257 4.90 -16.63 18.92
N LYS A 258 4.22 -17.76 19.00
CA LYS A 258 2.94 -17.83 19.67
C LYS A 258 3.10 -17.42 21.13
N GLY A 259 2.30 -16.46 21.54
CA GLY A 259 2.34 -15.92 22.90
C GLY A 259 1.02 -15.30 23.29
N LYS A 260 0.90 -15.02 24.57
CA LYS A 260 -0.23 -14.27 25.11
C LYS A 260 0.30 -12.91 25.57
N LEU A 261 -0.36 -11.83 25.13
CA LEU A 261 -0.12 -10.52 25.70
C LEU A 261 -0.39 -10.57 27.21
N ASP A 262 0.49 -9.93 27.98
CA ASP A 262 0.26 -9.81 29.42
C ASP A 262 -1.02 -9.01 29.68
N LYS A 263 -2.07 -9.72 30.08
CA LYS A 263 -3.36 -9.13 30.42
C LYS A 263 -3.30 -8.23 31.65
N ASN A 264 -2.22 -8.32 32.43
CA ASN A 264 -2.01 -7.53 33.65
C ASN A 264 -1.29 -6.22 33.40
N ALA A 265 -0.76 -5.98 32.18
CA ALA A 265 -0.28 -4.67 31.76
C ALA A 265 -1.45 -3.67 31.67
N LYS A 266 -2.08 -3.39 32.82
CA LYS A 266 -3.16 -2.41 32.92
C LYS A 266 -2.55 -1.03 32.84
N ILE A 267 -2.77 -0.37 31.70
CA ILE A 267 -2.43 1.02 31.55
C ILE A 267 -3.32 1.83 32.53
N LYS A 268 -2.69 2.57 33.43
CA LYS A 268 -3.38 3.41 34.40
C LYS A 268 -4.31 4.38 33.67
N LYS A 269 -5.59 4.35 33.96
CA LYS A 269 -6.54 5.32 33.39
C LYS A 269 -6.15 6.73 33.83
N PRO A 270 -6.15 7.74 32.95
CA PRO A 270 -5.96 9.12 33.35
C PRO A 270 -7.10 9.56 34.25
N GLY A 271 -6.80 10.41 35.24
CA GLY A 271 -7.77 10.91 36.19
C GLY A 271 -8.66 12.07 35.70
N TYR A 272 -8.67 12.34 34.38
CA TYR A 272 -9.52 13.40 33.83
C TYR A 272 -10.93 12.89 33.51
N LYS A 273 -11.89 13.77 33.65
CA LYS A 273 -13.26 13.55 33.16
C LYS A 273 -13.29 13.94 31.69
N PRO A 274 -13.90 13.14 30.81
CA PRO A 274 -14.11 13.56 29.42
C PRO A 274 -14.85 14.89 29.39
N ILE A 275 -14.38 15.82 28.55
CA ILE A 275 -15.13 17.05 28.29
C ILE A 275 -16.32 16.65 27.44
N GLU A 276 -17.53 16.84 27.97
CA GLU A 276 -18.73 16.64 27.18
C GLU A 276 -18.77 17.72 26.09
N PRO A 277 -18.85 17.33 24.80
CA PRO A 277 -18.97 18.30 23.75
C PRO A 277 -20.26 19.13 23.98
N PRO A 278 -20.25 20.43 23.75
CA PRO A 278 -21.41 21.30 23.94
C PRO A 278 -22.49 21.01 22.89
N VAL A 279 -23.26 19.93 23.11
CA VAL A 279 -24.35 19.53 22.22
C VAL A 279 -25.36 20.66 22.11
N GLY A 280 -25.68 21.04 20.87
CA GLY A 280 -26.65 22.12 20.58
C GLY A 280 -26.08 23.55 20.62
N LYS A 281 -24.84 23.77 21.07
CA LYS A 281 -24.19 25.09 20.97
C LYS A 281 -23.49 25.23 19.63
N GLN A 282 -23.80 26.29 18.91
CA GLN A 282 -23.13 26.61 17.63
C GLN A 282 -22.44 27.95 17.76
N SER A 283 -21.27 28.10 17.16
CA SER A 283 -20.61 29.40 17.04
C SER A 283 -21.41 30.30 16.09
N LEU A 284 -21.25 31.61 16.23
CA LEU A 284 -21.83 32.57 15.27
C LEU A 284 -21.44 32.25 13.84
N TYR A 285 -20.20 31.85 13.63
CA TYR A 285 -19.69 31.43 12.31
C TYR A 285 -20.45 30.18 11.78
N ALA A 286 -20.64 29.17 12.60
CA ALA A 286 -21.38 27.97 12.18
C ALA A 286 -22.85 28.30 11.84
N THR A 287 -23.47 29.23 12.57
CA THR A 287 -24.82 29.71 12.28
C THR A 287 -24.85 30.50 10.96
N GLN A 288 -23.89 31.40 10.73
CA GLN A 288 -23.75 32.13 9.47
C GLN A 288 -23.54 31.18 8.30
N PHE A 289 -22.65 30.19 8.45
CA PHE A 289 -22.37 29.20 7.40
C PHE A 289 -23.62 28.38 7.04
N LYS A 290 -24.41 27.93 8.02
CA LYS A 290 -25.64 27.19 7.79
C LYS A 290 -26.73 28.02 7.08
N ASN A 291 -26.71 29.33 7.31
CA ASN A 291 -27.67 30.26 6.71
C ASN A 291 -27.21 30.83 5.35
N MET A 292 -26.00 30.44 4.89
CA MET A 292 -25.58 30.80 3.54
C MET A 292 -26.49 30.14 2.52
N PRO A 293 -26.94 30.89 1.49
CA PRO A 293 -27.73 30.29 0.43
C PRO A 293 -26.94 29.19 -0.26
N ILE A 294 -27.52 27.99 -0.27
CA ILE A 294 -26.96 26.86 -1.02
C ILE A 294 -27.33 27.10 -2.48
N GLY A 295 -26.32 27.20 -3.35
CA GLY A 295 -26.55 27.23 -4.80
C GLY A 295 -27.31 25.98 -5.24
N GLN A 296 -28.20 26.13 -6.20
CA GLN A 296 -28.84 24.96 -6.82
C GLN A 296 -27.74 24.12 -7.49
N VAL A 297 -27.63 22.87 -7.05
CA VAL A 297 -26.79 21.88 -7.71
C VAL A 297 -27.65 21.23 -8.77
N GLU A 298 -27.26 21.37 -10.03
CA GLU A 298 -27.90 20.66 -11.12
C GLU A 298 -27.63 19.15 -10.91
N GLU A 299 -28.71 18.40 -10.74
CA GLU A 299 -28.62 16.95 -10.61
C GLU A 299 -28.20 16.35 -11.96
N LYS A 300 -27.04 15.73 -12.00
CA LYS A 300 -26.58 14.97 -13.17
C LYS A 300 -26.84 13.50 -12.91
N PHE A 301 -27.76 12.94 -13.68
CA PHE A 301 -28.01 11.50 -13.69
C PHE A 301 -26.99 10.81 -14.60
N LEU A 302 -26.66 9.57 -14.26
CA LEU A 302 -25.82 8.73 -15.11
C LEU A 302 -26.58 8.45 -16.42
N ASP A 303 -25.94 8.75 -17.53
CA ASP A 303 -26.42 8.35 -18.85
C ASP A 303 -25.87 6.95 -19.18
N PHE A 304 -26.79 6.01 -19.35
CA PHE A 304 -26.47 4.63 -19.71
C PHE A 304 -26.55 4.37 -21.22
N SER A 305 -26.77 5.39 -22.03
CA SER A 305 -26.91 5.27 -23.49
C SER A 305 -25.65 4.73 -24.17
N GLU A 306 -24.48 4.96 -23.56
CA GLU A 306 -23.19 4.46 -24.06
C GLU A 306 -22.96 2.98 -23.76
N ILE A 307 -23.74 2.37 -22.85
CA ILE A 307 -23.60 0.96 -22.52
C ILE A 307 -24.24 0.12 -23.61
N GLN A 308 -23.39 -0.58 -24.33
CA GLN A 308 -23.83 -1.54 -25.35
C GLN A 308 -24.09 -2.89 -24.71
N SER A 309 -24.93 -3.70 -25.35
CA SER A 309 -25.20 -5.06 -24.90
C SER A 309 -25.25 -6.04 -26.07
N LYS A 310 -24.79 -7.27 -25.80
CA LYS A 310 -24.81 -8.36 -26.77
C LYS A 310 -25.26 -9.64 -26.10
N GLN A 311 -26.25 -10.32 -26.66
CA GLN A 311 -26.63 -11.66 -26.24
C GLN A 311 -25.54 -12.64 -26.73
N LEU A 312 -24.92 -13.39 -25.80
CA LEU A 312 -23.89 -14.36 -26.13
C LEU A 312 -24.48 -15.74 -26.40
N ASN A 313 -25.48 -16.13 -25.59
CA ASN A 313 -26.29 -17.34 -25.73
C ASN A 313 -27.61 -17.16 -24.96
N ASP A 314 -28.44 -18.20 -24.89
CA ASP A 314 -29.75 -18.13 -24.25
C ASP A 314 -29.73 -17.74 -22.76
N ARG A 315 -28.59 -17.86 -22.08
CA ARG A 315 -28.43 -17.64 -20.64
C ARG A 315 -27.45 -16.53 -20.28
N SER A 316 -26.68 -16.02 -21.26
CA SER A 316 -25.58 -15.08 -20.99
C SER A 316 -25.68 -13.84 -21.83
N LYS A 317 -25.69 -12.69 -21.21
CA LYS A 317 -25.69 -11.38 -21.85
C LYS A 317 -24.47 -10.59 -21.42
N MET A 318 -23.78 -10.00 -22.38
CA MET A 318 -22.62 -9.12 -22.15
C MET A 318 -23.07 -7.67 -22.21
N TYR A 319 -22.59 -6.86 -21.27
CA TYR A 319 -22.68 -5.41 -21.29
C TYR A 319 -21.26 -4.87 -21.40
N TYR A 320 -21.04 -3.87 -22.22
CA TYR A 320 -19.73 -3.27 -22.42
C TYR A 320 -19.83 -1.79 -22.78
N SER A 321 -18.81 -1.04 -22.38
CA SER A 321 -18.59 0.35 -22.76
C SER A 321 -17.09 0.60 -22.90
N GLN A 322 -16.73 1.61 -23.66
CA GLN A 322 -15.34 2.01 -23.76
C GLN A 322 -14.93 2.73 -22.46
N ASN A 323 -13.71 2.47 -21.98
CA ASN A 323 -13.12 3.29 -20.93
C ASN A 323 -12.69 4.65 -21.52
N PRO A 324 -13.26 5.79 -21.08
CA PRO A 324 -12.93 7.09 -21.65
C PRO A 324 -11.60 7.67 -21.13
N GLU A 325 -11.04 7.12 -20.05
CA GLU A 325 -9.88 7.68 -19.35
C GLU A 325 -8.54 7.12 -19.87
N ASN A 326 -8.51 5.81 -20.18
CA ASN A 326 -7.29 5.11 -20.61
C ASN A 326 -7.61 3.80 -21.35
N ASN A 327 -6.57 3.03 -21.66
CA ASN A 327 -6.69 1.75 -22.38
C ASN A 327 -6.83 0.53 -21.46
N VAL A 328 -7.04 0.73 -20.16
CA VAL A 328 -7.26 -0.39 -19.22
C VAL A 328 -8.71 -0.84 -19.33
N PHE A 329 -8.91 -2.14 -19.51
CA PHE A 329 -10.25 -2.73 -19.46
C PHE A 329 -10.39 -3.65 -18.25
N SER A 330 -11.62 -3.83 -17.79
CA SER A 330 -11.97 -4.81 -16.76
C SER A 330 -13.03 -5.77 -17.29
N LEU A 331 -12.91 -7.05 -16.94
CA LEU A 331 -13.89 -8.08 -17.24
C LEU A 331 -14.48 -8.62 -15.95
N THR A 332 -15.79 -8.49 -15.79
CA THR A 332 -16.50 -9.05 -14.65
C THR A 332 -17.49 -10.12 -15.09
N LEU A 333 -17.34 -11.33 -14.59
CA LEU A 333 -18.32 -12.41 -14.76
C LEU A 333 -19.23 -12.44 -13.55
N ARG A 334 -20.54 -12.25 -13.77
CA ARG A 334 -21.54 -12.26 -12.70
C ARG A 334 -22.50 -13.41 -12.86
N TYR A 335 -22.59 -14.24 -11.84
CA TYR A 335 -23.52 -15.35 -11.75
C TYR A 335 -24.73 -14.96 -10.89
N GLY A 336 -25.93 -15.42 -11.25
CA GLY A 336 -27.17 -15.14 -10.52
C GLY A 336 -27.33 -15.93 -9.22
N VAL A 337 -26.25 -16.46 -8.66
CA VAL A 337 -26.21 -17.25 -7.43
C VAL A 337 -25.08 -16.75 -6.52
N GLY A 338 -25.25 -16.88 -5.23
CA GLY A 338 -24.27 -16.43 -4.24
C GLY A 338 -24.18 -17.36 -3.02
N VAL A 339 -23.33 -16.99 -2.07
CA VAL A 339 -23.12 -17.75 -0.83
C VAL A 339 -24.38 -17.85 0.04
N ARG A 340 -25.36 -16.96 -0.17
CA ARG A 340 -26.65 -17.06 0.52
C ARG A 340 -27.49 -18.22 0.00
N ASP A 341 -27.38 -18.53 -1.30
CA ASP A 341 -28.11 -19.63 -1.94
C ASP A 341 -27.34 -20.94 -1.73
N PHE A 342 -26.03 -20.89 -1.88
CA PHE A 342 -25.12 -22.03 -1.74
C PHE A 342 -23.93 -21.66 -0.86
N PRO A 343 -23.97 -21.93 0.45
CA PRO A 343 -22.88 -21.57 1.39
C PRO A 343 -21.49 -22.10 1.02
N LYS A 344 -21.44 -23.22 0.32
CA LYS A 344 -20.18 -23.83 -0.13
C LYS A 344 -19.53 -23.10 -1.34
N LEU A 345 -20.20 -22.15 -1.96
CA LEU A 345 -19.64 -21.38 -3.09
C LEU A 345 -18.40 -20.60 -2.68
N GLY A 346 -18.32 -20.08 -1.44
CA GLY A 346 -17.12 -19.43 -0.95
C GLY A 346 -15.90 -20.35 -0.99
N ILE A 347 -16.05 -21.58 -0.50
CA ILE A 347 -14.99 -22.59 -0.52
C ILE A 347 -14.63 -22.97 -1.97
N ALA A 348 -15.62 -23.10 -2.84
CA ALA A 348 -15.39 -23.40 -4.26
C ALA A 348 -14.62 -22.26 -4.95
N ALA A 349 -14.93 -21.01 -4.66
CA ALA A 349 -14.20 -19.85 -5.19
C ALA A 349 -12.74 -19.83 -4.72
N ASP A 350 -12.50 -20.11 -3.44
CA ASP A 350 -11.13 -20.19 -2.89
C ASP A 350 -10.33 -21.32 -3.55
N LEU A 351 -10.96 -22.47 -3.80
CA LEU A 351 -10.32 -23.57 -4.53
C LEU A 351 -10.04 -23.20 -5.98
N MET A 352 -10.95 -22.51 -6.66
CA MET A 352 -10.76 -22.07 -8.05
C MET A 352 -9.61 -21.08 -8.19
N ASN A 353 -9.39 -20.19 -7.23
CA ASN A 353 -8.24 -19.26 -7.24
C ASN A 353 -6.87 -19.97 -7.24
N ASN A 354 -6.85 -21.24 -6.84
CA ASN A 354 -5.65 -22.07 -6.79
C ASN A 354 -5.73 -23.29 -7.71
N ALA A 355 -6.70 -23.32 -8.61
CA ALA A 355 -6.84 -24.37 -9.63
C ALA A 355 -6.18 -23.93 -10.95
N GLY A 356 -5.70 -24.90 -11.69
CA GLY A 356 -5.32 -24.74 -13.09
C GLY A 356 -6.51 -24.98 -14.04
N ILE A 357 -6.21 -25.12 -15.30
CA ILE A 357 -7.16 -25.53 -16.35
C ILE A 357 -6.84 -26.96 -16.74
N MET A 358 -7.75 -27.89 -16.42
CA MET A 358 -7.54 -29.32 -16.65
C MET A 358 -7.13 -29.59 -18.10
N GLY A 359 -6.00 -30.30 -18.27
CA GLY A 359 -5.45 -30.65 -19.59
C GLY A 359 -4.76 -29.51 -20.32
N THR A 360 -4.65 -28.29 -19.73
CA THR A 360 -4.03 -27.14 -20.39
C THR A 360 -2.97 -26.48 -19.52
N TYR A 361 -3.31 -26.09 -18.30
CA TYR A 361 -2.39 -25.38 -17.41
C TYR A 361 -2.46 -25.90 -15.99
N GLU A 362 -1.32 -26.26 -15.42
CA GLU A 362 -1.17 -26.40 -13.97
C GLU A 362 -1.40 -25.08 -13.26
N PRO A 363 -1.76 -25.06 -11.95
CA PRO A 363 -2.09 -23.83 -11.25
C PRO A 363 -1.05 -22.72 -11.35
N GLN A 364 0.23 -23.07 -11.23
CA GLN A 364 1.34 -22.13 -11.34
C GLN A 364 1.48 -21.60 -12.78
N GLN A 365 1.37 -22.47 -13.76
CA GLN A 365 1.45 -22.10 -15.18
C GLN A 365 0.32 -21.13 -15.57
N LEU A 366 -0.89 -21.35 -15.07
CA LEU A 366 -2.01 -20.43 -15.31
C LEU A 366 -1.73 -19.04 -14.74
N LYS A 367 -1.19 -18.95 -13.55
CA LYS A 367 -0.80 -17.67 -12.94
C LYS A 367 0.30 -16.95 -13.73
N GLU A 368 1.28 -17.69 -14.21
CA GLU A 368 2.35 -17.17 -15.05
C GLU A 368 1.80 -16.64 -16.38
N GLU A 369 0.92 -17.38 -17.05
CA GLU A 369 0.30 -16.94 -18.31
C GLU A 369 -0.60 -15.72 -18.12
N LEU A 370 -1.42 -15.69 -17.08
CA LEU A 370 -2.22 -14.50 -16.73
C LEU A 370 -1.32 -13.29 -16.46
N SER A 371 -0.22 -13.50 -15.73
CA SER A 371 0.75 -12.43 -15.44
C SER A 371 1.45 -11.93 -16.72
N ARG A 372 1.79 -12.82 -17.68
CA ARG A 372 2.34 -12.44 -19.00
C ARG A 372 1.36 -11.60 -19.82
N LEU A 373 0.06 -11.88 -19.67
CA LEU A 373 -1.03 -11.15 -20.32
C LEU A 373 -1.41 -9.85 -19.58
N ASN A 374 -0.80 -9.59 -18.43
CA ASN A 374 -1.14 -8.47 -17.52
C ASN A 374 -2.59 -8.52 -17.04
N ALA A 375 -3.14 -9.73 -16.79
CA ALA A 375 -4.50 -9.99 -16.33
C ALA A 375 -4.54 -10.33 -14.83
#